data_b5c1cd5ddab891363c1e85673ca685d6
#
_entry.id   b5c1cd5ddab891363c1e85673ca685d6
#
_cell.length_a   1.000
_cell.length_b   1.000
_cell.length_c   1.000
_cell.angle_alpha   90.00
_cell.angle_beta   90.00
_cell.angle_gamma   90.00
#
_symmetry.space_group_name_H-M   'P 1'
#
loop_
_entity.id
_entity.type
_entity.pdbx_description
1 polymer ?
#
loop_
_entity_poly.entity_id
_entity_poly.type
_entity_poly.pdbx_seq_one_letter_code
_entity_poly.pdbx_strand_id
1 'polypeptide(L)'
;MKAKPVILSGGSGVRLWPISRKNLAKQFVDIFQNDGSLFLDAIKRVSGNSFYSPLIISNISQRFEILKLVKKFKLKTDKIILETLQKNTAPACCFASYFCNDEDILCIMPSDHYIENNKKFISTLEKAISLASKNFLVTIGAKAKDPNSNYGYIIPVAKTKVKSYFEIESFIEKPSENRAVELIKKNSMWNTGIIVVKNEVLKSLFKKFNKDLYIKSTYVCKSAKIEKEFHILNKSHSQKIKKISIDYAILEKSFTKLVVPYNGKWSDLGTYDSLSKVRKSYGNVLSFNSKNNFTYSDKKLLVVSDVNDQVIVNTKNAILVTKKKSSHLLRDVMKLLIKKKYVEAYEDSVVSRPWGLFENIKYEKGYKVKKLLVLPGEKISLQKHLKRSEHWVVITGIATITKGKNKFKLKANESTFIKKGEIHRIENNTKKNLVLIEVQTGNYLEEDDIYRFEDKYNR
;
A
#
# COMPACT_ATOMS: atom_id res chain seq x y z
N MET A 1 26.20 -0.01 13.76
CA MET A 1 25.16 0.99 14.14
C MET A 1 23.84 0.50 13.57
N LYS A 2 22.74 0.48 14.36
CA LYS A 2 21.42 0.10 13.86
C LYS A 2 20.63 1.34 13.41
N ALA A 3 19.94 1.22 12.28
CA ALA A 3 19.06 2.27 11.78
C ALA A 3 17.57 1.93 12.02
N LYS A 4 16.71 2.96 12.03
CA LYS A 4 15.27 2.87 12.23
C LYS A 4 14.57 2.96 10.87
N PRO A 5 14.07 1.84 10.32
CA PRO A 5 13.29 1.90 9.10
C PRO A 5 11.95 2.59 9.34
N VAL A 6 11.57 3.46 8.42
CA VAL A 6 10.27 4.11 8.35
C VAL A 6 9.64 3.78 7.02
N ILE A 7 8.59 2.96 7.04
CA ILE A 7 7.92 2.48 5.83
C ILE A 7 6.70 3.36 5.53
N LEU A 8 6.78 4.15 4.46
CA LEU A 8 5.68 5.00 4.00
C LEU A 8 4.75 4.18 3.08
N SER A 9 3.54 3.95 3.53
CA SER A 9 2.55 3.10 2.85
C SER A 9 1.22 3.83 2.59
N GLY A 10 1.29 5.13 2.26
CA GLY A 10 0.11 5.98 2.08
C GLY A 10 -0.48 6.01 0.67
N GLY A 11 0.23 5.58 -0.37
CA GLY A 11 -0.22 5.70 -1.76
C GLY A 11 -1.47 4.86 -2.09
N SER A 12 -2.41 5.42 -2.84
CA SER A 12 -3.62 4.70 -3.28
C SER A 12 -3.40 3.76 -4.49
N GLY A 13 -2.33 4.00 -5.27
CA GLY A 13 -1.92 3.15 -6.38
C GLY A 13 -2.93 3.00 -7.54
N VAL A 14 -3.97 3.82 -7.61
CA VAL A 14 -5.10 3.70 -8.57
C VAL A 14 -4.74 3.70 -10.06
N ARG A 15 -3.51 4.08 -10.42
CA ARG A 15 -3.01 4.05 -11.81
C ARG A 15 -2.81 2.64 -12.37
N LEU A 16 -2.89 1.61 -11.53
CA LEU A 16 -2.81 0.20 -11.92
C LEU A 16 -4.17 -0.49 -11.82
N TRP A 17 -5.28 0.26 -11.89
CA TRP A 17 -6.59 -0.35 -12.02
C TRP A 17 -6.63 -1.26 -13.27
N PRO A 18 -7.17 -2.49 -13.23
CA PRO A 18 -7.88 -3.12 -12.15
C PRO A 18 -7.04 -3.98 -11.19
N ILE A 19 -5.72 -4.00 -11.26
CA ILE A 19 -4.86 -4.70 -10.28
C ILE A 19 -4.97 -4.06 -8.89
N SER A 20 -4.92 -2.73 -8.83
CA SER A 20 -5.14 -1.97 -7.60
C SER A 20 -6.51 -1.29 -7.60
N ARG A 21 -7.02 -0.96 -6.42
CA ARG A 21 -8.30 -0.30 -6.20
C ARG A 21 -8.15 0.87 -5.23
N LYS A 22 -9.17 1.70 -5.10
CA LYS A 22 -9.16 2.79 -4.11
C LYS A 22 -8.93 2.27 -2.68
N ASN A 23 -9.56 1.15 -2.33
CA ASN A 23 -9.47 0.53 -1.01
C ASN A 23 -8.41 -0.59 -0.93
N LEU A 24 -7.78 -0.95 -2.04
CA LEU A 24 -6.70 -1.93 -2.11
C LEU A 24 -5.55 -1.35 -2.93
N ALA A 25 -4.60 -0.72 -2.24
CA ALA A 25 -3.45 -0.09 -2.89
C ALA A 25 -2.44 -1.13 -3.40
N LYS A 26 -1.70 -0.76 -4.47
CA LYS A 26 -0.78 -1.66 -5.19
C LYS A 26 0.24 -2.37 -4.29
N GLN A 27 0.71 -1.70 -3.24
CA GLN A 27 1.70 -2.26 -2.32
C GLN A 27 1.20 -3.46 -1.53
N PHE A 28 -0.11 -3.65 -1.40
CA PHE A 28 -0.73 -4.78 -0.70
C PHE A 28 -1.18 -5.91 -1.64
N VAL A 29 -1.15 -5.67 -2.95
CA VAL A 29 -1.50 -6.67 -3.96
C VAL A 29 -0.29 -7.56 -4.25
N ASP A 30 -0.53 -8.86 -4.38
CA ASP A 30 0.47 -9.80 -4.89
C ASP A 30 0.55 -9.70 -6.42
N ILE A 31 1.17 -8.62 -6.91
CA ILE A 31 1.28 -8.34 -8.35
C ILE A 31 2.10 -9.43 -9.05
N PHE A 32 3.12 -9.96 -8.38
CA PHE A 32 4.05 -10.92 -8.96
C PHE A 32 3.59 -12.37 -8.84
N GLN A 33 2.48 -12.61 -8.13
CA GLN A 33 1.87 -13.94 -7.92
C GLN A 33 2.87 -14.95 -7.34
N ASN A 34 3.59 -14.53 -6.30
CA ASN A 34 4.61 -15.33 -5.61
C ASN A 34 4.39 -15.34 -4.08
N ASP A 35 3.13 -15.22 -3.63
CA ASP A 35 2.73 -15.13 -2.22
C ASP A 35 3.32 -13.95 -1.46
N GLY A 36 3.70 -12.90 -2.18
CA GLY A 36 4.28 -11.69 -1.64
C GLY A 36 3.52 -10.41 -2.01
N SER A 37 3.97 -9.30 -1.49
CA SER A 37 3.52 -7.96 -1.88
C SER A 37 4.67 -6.99 -1.72
N LEU A 38 4.64 -5.86 -2.42
CA LEU A 38 5.69 -4.85 -2.32
C LEU A 38 5.88 -4.36 -0.87
N PHE A 39 4.79 -4.25 -0.12
CA PHE A 39 4.83 -3.91 1.31
C PHE A 39 5.56 -4.97 2.13
N LEU A 40 5.27 -6.25 1.91
CA LEU A 40 5.95 -7.35 2.57
C LEU A 40 7.44 -7.36 2.23
N ASP A 41 7.79 -7.16 0.96
CA ASP A 41 9.18 -7.09 0.51
C ASP A 41 9.93 -5.92 1.13
N ALA A 42 9.28 -4.74 1.24
CA ALA A 42 9.89 -3.58 1.89
C ALA A 42 10.22 -3.84 3.37
N ILE A 43 9.33 -4.49 4.12
CA ILE A 43 9.58 -4.85 5.53
C ILE A 43 10.66 -5.92 5.64
N LYS A 44 10.54 -7.02 4.88
CA LYS A 44 11.53 -8.12 4.93
C LYS A 44 12.93 -7.64 4.57
N ARG A 45 13.06 -6.70 3.66
CA ARG A 45 14.34 -6.10 3.23
C ARG A 45 15.09 -5.44 4.39
N VAL A 46 14.37 -4.84 5.33
CA VAL A 46 14.97 -4.15 6.49
C VAL A 46 14.71 -4.87 7.83
N SER A 47 14.56 -6.19 7.79
CA SER A 47 14.37 -7.03 8.99
C SER A 47 15.66 -7.66 9.52
N GLY A 48 16.83 -7.31 8.97
CA GLY A 48 18.14 -7.83 9.38
C GLY A 48 18.71 -7.16 10.63
N ASN A 49 19.85 -7.66 11.11
CA ASN A 49 20.50 -7.20 12.34
C ASN A 49 20.96 -5.73 12.34
N SER A 50 21.12 -5.14 11.15
CA SER A 50 21.47 -3.72 10.97
C SER A 50 20.30 -2.77 11.24
N PHE A 51 19.09 -3.28 11.52
CA PHE A 51 17.89 -2.48 11.65
C PHE A 51 17.13 -2.75 12.95
N TYR A 52 16.46 -1.73 13.46
CA TYR A 52 15.39 -1.87 14.46
C TYR A 52 14.09 -2.32 13.77
N SER A 53 13.10 -2.74 14.56
CA SER A 53 11.76 -3.01 14.02
C SER A 53 11.20 -1.77 13.32
N PRO A 54 10.63 -1.90 12.09
CA PRO A 54 10.18 -0.75 11.31
C PRO A 54 8.98 -0.05 11.93
N LEU A 55 8.98 1.28 11.82
CA LEU A 55 7.82 2.13 12.02
C LEU A 55 7.05 2.21 10.68
N ILE A 56 5.74 2.03 10.72
CA ILE A 56 4.88 2.05 9.52
C ILE A 56 4.00 3.29 9.57
N ILE A 57 3.95 4.05 8.48
CA ILE A 57 2.98 5.14 8.28
C ILE A 57 2.09 4.80 7.11
N SER A 58 0.79 4.77 7.34
CA SER A 58 -0.18 4.38 6.31
C SER A 58 -1.50 5.14 6.44
N ASN A 59 -2.35 5.05 5.42
CA ASN A 59 -3.71 5.54 5.52
C ASN A 59 -4.58 4.61 6.37
N ILE A 60 -5.51 5.18 7.12
CA ILE A 60 -6.45 4.42 7.98
C ILE A 60 -7.27 3.39 7.20
N SER A 61 -7.56 3.63 5.92
CA SER A 61 -8.29 2.67 5.07
C SER A 61 -7.51 1.37 4.82
N GLN A 62 -6.18 1.39 4.96
CA GLN A 62 -5.30 0.25 4.70
C GLN A 62 -4.97 -0.57 5.97
N ARG A 63 -5.48 -0.16 7.13
CA ARG A 63 -5.12 -0.78 8.43
C ARG A 63 -5.33 -2.28 8.48
N PHE A 64 -6.35 -2.80 7.82
CA PHE A 64 -6.66 -4.23 7.84
C PHE A 64 -5.78 -5.06 6.90
N GLU A 65 -5.35 -4.49 5.77
CA GLU A 65 -4.35 -5.13 4.91
C GLU A 65 -3.00 -5.23 5.62
N ILE A 66 -2.58 -4.17 6.32
CA ILE A 66 -1.36 -4.20 7.14
C ILE A 66 -1.45 -5.28 8.21
N LEU A 67 -2.53 -5.31 9.00
CA LEU A 67 -2.74 -6.33 10.04
C LEU A 67 -2.70 -7.75 9.49
N LYS A 68 -3.38 -7.98 8.38
CA LYS A 68 -3.38 -9.26 7.69
C LYS A 68 -1.97 -9.73 7.37
N LEU A 69 -1.14 -8.86 6.78
CA LEU A 69 0.23 -9.19 6.42
C LEU A 69 1.13 -9.35 7.65
N VAL A 70 1.02 -8.45 8.63
CA VAL A 70 1.77 -8.52 9.89
C VAL A 70 1.49 -9.85 10.62
N LYS A 71 0.22 -10.24 10.76
CA LYS A 71 -0.18 -11.50 11.40
C LYS A 71 0.23 -12.73 10.56
N LYS A 72 -0.09 -12.74 9.24
CA LYS A 72 0.20 -13.88 8.36
C LYS A 72 1.68 -14.22 8.31
N PHE A 73 2.55 -13.21 8.23
CA PHE A 73 3.99 -13.39 8.09
C PHE A 73 4.78 -13.16 9.39
N LYS A 74 4.09 -13.00 10.52
CA LYS A 74 4.67 -12.77 11.86
C LYS A 74 5.73 -11.65 11.85
N LEU A 75 5.41 -10.55 11.16
CA LEU A 75 6.34 -9.43 11.01
C LEU A 75 6.50 -8.68 12.34
N LYS A 76 7.74 -8.37 12.69
CA LYS A 76 8.04 -7.50 13.83
C LYS A 76 7.91 -6.05 13.36
N THR A 77 7.07 -5.26 13.99
CA THR A 77 6.90 -3.81 13.76
C THR A 77 7.06 -3.07 15.08
N ASP A 78 7.47 -1.80 15.04
CA ASP A 78 7.51 -0.94 16.24
C ASP A 78 6.12 -0.32 16.47
N LYS A 79 5.77 0.67 15.65
CA LYS A 79 4.49 1.38 15.70
C LYS A 79 3.84 1.41 14.33
N ILE A 80 2.52 1.38 14.29
CA ILE A 80 1.73 1.59 13.07
C ILE A 80 0.95 2.90 13.23
N ILE A 81 1.34 3.92 12.50
CA ILE A 81 0.74 5.25 12.53
C ILE A 81 -0.23 5.36 11.35
N LEU A 82 -1.48 5.70 11.65
CA LEU A 82 -2.54 5.79 10.68
C LEU A 82 -2.94 7.23 10.40
N GLU A 83 -2.66 7.70 9.19
CA GLU A 83 -3.14 8.97 8.67
C GLU A 83 -4.64 8.88 8.36
N THR A 84 -5.42 9.76 8.94
CA THR A 84 -6.85 9.92 8.60
C THR A 84 -7.05 10.75 7.34
N LEU A 85 -6.07 11.60 7.01
CA LEU A 85 -6.01 12.42 5.79
C LEU A 85 -4.59 12.40 5.22
N GLN A 86 -4.48 12.01 3.96
CA GLN A 86 -3.19 11.98 3.26
C GLN A 86 -2.74 13.40 2.86
N LYS A 87 -1.60 13.83 3.38
CA LYS A 87 -1.03 15.16 3.16
C LYS A 87 0.32 15.14 2.42
N ASN A 88 0.63 14.02 1.72
CA ASN A 88 1.88 13.77 1.01
C ASN A 88 3.05 13.44 1.97
N THR A 89 4.28 13.34 1.46
CA THR A 89 5.42 12.74 2.16
C THR A 89 6.04 13.60 3.26
N ALA A 90 6.03 14.92 3.16
CA ALA A 90 6.62 15.75 4.21
C ALA A 90 5.90 15.65 5.57
N PRO A 91 4.55 15.72 5.67
CA PRO A 91 3.87 15.46 6.92
C PRO A 91 4.13 14.06 7.47
N ALA A 92 4.16 13.03 6.60
CA ALA A 92 4.48 11.65 7.02
C ALA A 92 5.89 11.56 7.64
N CYS A 93 6.89 12.23 7.04
CA CYS A 93 8.23 12.33 7.62
C CYS A 93 8.25 13.07 8.98
N CYS A 94 7.45 14.14 9.14
CA CYS A 94 7.28 14.80 10.43
C CYS A 94 6.66 13.89 11.48
N PHE A 95 5.64 13.10 11.11
CA PHE A 95 5.02 12.14 12.02
C PHE A 95 6.02 11.06 12.43
N ALA A 96 6.78 10.50 11.49
CA ALA A 96 7.85 9.55 11.81
C ALA A 96 8.86 10.14 12.78
N SER A 97 9.32 11.36 12.50
CA SER A 97 10.29 12.08 13.32
C SER A 97 9.81 12.31 14.77
N TYR A 98 8.53 12.53 14.98
CA TYR A 98 7.95 12.66 16.31
C TYR A 98 8.00 11.37 17.13
N PHE A 99 7.76 10.22 16.49
CA PHE A 99 7.70 8.91 17.16
C PHE A 99 9.06 8.21 17.30
N CYS A 100 10.14 8.84 16.85
CA CYS A 100 11.51 8.34 16.94
C CYS A 100 12.38 9.21 17.85
N ASN A 101 13.46 8.65 18.42
CA ASN A 101 14.41 9.40 19.23
C ASN A 101 15.30 10.31 18.36
N ASP A 102 15.87 11.35 18.94
CA ASP A 102 16.71 12.31 18.22
C ASP A 102 17.96 11.66 17.62
N GLU A 103 18.55 10.69 18.33
CA GLU A 103 19.74 9.96 17.90
C GLU A 103 19.47 8.86 16.84
N ASP A 104 18.19 8.52 16.57
CA ASP A 104 17.86 7.50 15.59
C ASP A 104 18.25 7.94 14.18
N ILE A 105 18.91 7.05 13.43
CA ILE A 105 19.11 7.24 12.00
C ILE A 105 17.88 6.65 11.28
N LEU A 106 17.07 7.52 10.72
CA LEU A 106 15.85 7.15 10.02
C LEU A 106 16.17 6.73 8.59
N CYS A 107 15.71 5.53 8.19
CA CYS A 107 15.68 5.07 6.81
C CYS A 107 14.24 5.17 6.30
N ILE A 108 13.87 6.33 5.77
CA ILE A 108 12.51 6.61 5.28
C ILE A 108 12.40 6.09 3.86
N MET A 109 11.48 5.16 3.61
CA MET A 109 11.35 4.52 2.30
C MET A 109 9.88 4.22 1.94
N PRO A 110 9.51 4.37 0.65
CA PRO A 110 8.22 3.93 0.14
C PRO A 110 8.08 2.40 0.21
N SER A 111 6.86 1.93 0.48
CA SER A 111 6.53 0.49 0.54
C SER A 111 6.18 -0.13 -0.82
N ASP A 112 6.10 0.66 -1.87
CA ASP A 112 5.50 0.30 -3.16
C ASP A 112 6.50 0.25 -4.31
N HIS A 113 7.81 0.21 -4.00
CA HIS A 113 8.89 0.15 -4.98
C HIS A 113 9.41 -1.27 -5.18
N TYR A 114 9.69 -1.58 -6.45
CA TYR A 114 10.42 -2.78 -6.83
C TYR A 114 11.93 -2.56 -6.74
N ILE A 115 12.63 -3.47 -6.09
CA ILE A 115 14.08 -3.52 -5.95
C ILE A 115 14.53 -4.96 -6.21
N GLU A 116 15.27 -5.16 -7.31
CA GLU A 116 15.61 -6.52 -7.78
C GLU A 116 16.64 -7.22 -6.89
N ASN A 117 17.65 -6.50 -6.43
CA ASN A 117 18.78 -7.08 -5.69
C ASN A 117 18.84 -6.54 -4.26
N ASN A 118 18.28 -7.29 -3.32
CA ASN A 118 18.25 -6.91 -1.92
C ASN A 118 19.65 -6.76 -1.31
N LYS A 119 20.63 -7.63 -1.65
CA LYS A 119 22.01 -7.54 -1.09
C LYS A 119 22.69 -6.22 -1.51
N LYS A 120 22.63 -5.89 -2.81
CA LYS A 120 23.16 -4.61 -3.30
C LYS A 120 22.46 -3.42 -2.70
N PHE A 121 21.14 -3.51 -2.50
CA PHE A 121 20.37 -2.43 -1.89
C PHE A 121 20.75 -2.21 -0.43
N ILE A 122 20.87 -3.27 0.36
CA ILE A 122 21.29 -3.18 1.78
C ILE A 122 22.69 -2.57 1.87
N SER A 123 23.65 -3.00 1.05
CA SER A 123 24.99 -2.37 1.02
C SER A 123 24.93 -0.89 0.66
N THR A 124 24.05 -0.47 -0.26
CA THR A 124 23.82 0.94 -0.57
C THR A 124 23.22 1.69 0.62
N LEU A 125 22.26 1.09 1.31
CA LEU A 125 21.61 1.66 2.48
C LEU A 125 22.58 1.82 3.66
N GLU A 126 23.45 0.83 3.90
CA GLU A 126 24.49 0.88 4.94
C GLU A 126 25.48 2.03 4.71
N LYS A 127 25.86 2.29 3.46
CA LYS A 127 26.68 3.48 3.11
C LYS A 127 25.93 4.78 3.44
N ALA A 128 24.63 4.86 3.09
CA ALA A 128 23.80 6.02 3.40
C ALA A 128 23.66 6.22 4.91
N ILE A 129 23.51 5.15 5.70
CA ILE A 129 23.47 5.18 7.18
C ILE A 129 24.78 5.73 7.75
N SER A 130 25.93 5.29 7.24
CA SER A 130 27.24 5.79 7.66
C SER A 130 27.44 7.28 7.38
N LEU A 131 26.87 7.80 6.29
CA LEU A 131 26.90 9.23 5.98
C LEU A 131 25.90 10.02 6.85
N ALA A 132 24.71 9.49 7.06
CA ALA A 132 23.70 10.11 7.90
C ALA A 132 24.13 10.23 9.37
N SER A 133 24.95 9.30 9.88
CA SER A 133 25.55 9.39 11.23
C SER A 133 26.52 10.58 11.38
N LYS A 134 26.99 11.15 10.29
CA LYS A 134 27.81 12.37 10.22
C LYS A 134 26.96 13.64 9.96
N ASN A 135 25.66 13.56 10.24
CA ASN A 135 24.69 14.65 10.12
C ASN A 135 24.38 15.09 8.67
N PHE A 136 24.68 14.24 7.67
CA PHE A 136 24.23 14.52 6.30
C PHE A 136 22.79 14.05 6.07
N LEU A 137 22.08 14.80 5.23
CA LEU A 137 20.84 14.35 4.61
C LEU A 137 21.19 13.54 3.36
N VAL A 138 20.90 12.25 3.35
CA VAL A 138 21.30 11.33 2.27
C VAL A 138 20.09 10.83 1.53
N THR A 139 20.12 10.86 0.20
CA THR A 139 19.11 10.19 -0.64
C THR A 139 19.76 9.07 -1.46
N ILE A 140 18.96 8.12 -1.94
CA ILE A 140 19.42 7.06 -2.84
C ILE A 140 18.97 7.39 -4.25
N GLY A 141 19.93 7.44 -5.17
CA GLY A 141 19.70 7.70 -6.59
C GLY A 141 19.78 6.42 -7.42
N ALA A 142 18.80 6.15 -8.27
CA ALA A 142 18.85 5.08 -9.25
C ALA A 142 19.34 5.61 -10.61
N LYS A 143 20.07 4.78 -11.36
CA LYS A 143 20.58 5.18 -12.70
C LYS A 143 19.39 5.52 -13.62
N ALA A 144 19.38 6.74 -14.14
CA ALA A 144 18.41 7.17 -15.14
C ALA A 144 18.74 6.52 -16.49
N LYS A 145 17.86 5.63 -16.96
CA LYS A 145 18.08 4.84 -18.20
C LYS A 145 17.29 5.37 -19.39
N ASP A 146 16.18 6.04 -19.12
CA ASP A 146 15.29 6.62 -20.13
C ASP A 146 14.68 7.94 -19.62
N PRO A 147 14.23 8.83 -20.52
CA PRO A 147 13.58 10.08 -20.12
C PRO A 147 12.20 9.81 -19.58
N ASN A 148 12.05 9.91 -18.26
CA ASN A 148 10.78 9.66 -17.57
C ASN A 148 10.32 10.92 -16.82
N SER A 149 9.29 11.57 -17.31
CA SER A 149 8.70 12.78 -16.73
C SER A 149 7.93 12.53 -15.41
N ASN A 150 7.79 11.27 -14.97
CA ASN A 150 7.13 10.95 -13.71
C ASN A 150 8.08 10.92 -12.50
N TYR A 151 9.41 10.98 -12.73
CA TYR A 151 10.42 10.89 -11.69
C TYR A 151 11.06 12.24 -11.38
N GLY A 152 11.55 12.39 -10.17
CA GLY A 152 12.51 13.42 -9.80
C GLY A 152 13.91 13.05 -10.26
N TYR A 153 14.72 14.04 -10.63
CA TYR A 153 16.10 13.90 -11.07
C TYR A 153 17.04 14.58 -10.10
N ILE A 154 18.11 13.88 -9.73
CA ILE A 154 19.18 14.34 -8.87
C ILE A 154 20.39 14.60 -9.76
N ILE A 155 20.91 15.83 -9.77
CA ILE A 155 22.10 16.21 -10.51
C ILE A 155 23.27 16.20 -9.53
N PRO A 156 24.25 15.29 -9.69
CA PRO A 156 25.42 15.24 -8.84
C PRO A 156 26.45 16.31 -9.23
N VAL A 157 27.19 16.81 -8.24
CA VAL A 157 28.35 17.68 -8.49
C VAL A 157 29.45 16.87 -9.19
N ALA A 158 29.84 17.28 -10.38
CA ALA A 158 30.73 16.52 -11.25
C ALA A 158 32.17 16.32 -10.68
N LYS A 159 32.61 17.20 -9.76
CA LYS A 159 33.98 17.20 -9.21
C LYS A 159 34.15 16.30 -7.98
N THR A 160 33.12 15.86 -7.32
CA THR A 160 33.22 15.00 -6.13
C THR A 160 33.26 13.52 -6.53
N LYS A 161 34.47 13.08 -6.98
CA LYS A 161 34.77 11.67 -7.21
C LYS A 161 35.16 10.96 -5.90
N VAL A 162 34.30 10.98 -4.88
CA VAL A 162 34.40 9.94 -3.86
C VAL A 162 33.68 8.73 -4.41
N LYS A 163 34.34 7.60 -4.50
CA LYS A 163 33.89 6.38 -5.23
C LYS A 163 32.51 5.79 -4.79
N SER A 164 31.86 6.33 -3.78
CA SER A 164 30.64 5.74 -3.19
C SER A 164 29.44 6.68 -2.99
N TYR A 165 29.62 8.00 -3.10
CA TYR A 165 28.55 9.00 -3.00
C TYR A 165 28.93 10.29 -3.72
N PHE A 166 27.93 11.19 -3.90
CA PHE A 166 28.13 12.51 -4.53
C PHE A 166 27.40 13.58 -3.72
N GLU A 167 27.93 14.80 -3.76
CA GLU A 167 27.16 15.98 -3.38
C GLU A 167 26.08 16.25 -4.43
N ILE A 168 24.95 16.80 -4.01
CA ILE A 168 23.84 17.12 -4.91
C ILE A 168 23.93 18.60 -5.30
N GLU A 169 24.14 18.87 -6.58
CA GLU A 169 24.09 20.23 -7.16
C GLU A 169 22.67 20.74 -7.18
N SER A 170 21.75 19.98 -7.77
CA SER A 170 20.35 20.37 -7.86
C SER A 170 19.40 19.17 -7.93
N PHE A 171 18.13 19.44 -7.66
CA PHE A 171 17.05 18.49 -7.73
C PHE A 171 15.94 19.05 -8.61
N ILE A 172 15.42 18.26 -9.53
CA ILE A 172 14.34 18.67 -10.45
C ILE A 172 13.22 17.62 -10.40
N GLU A 173 12.07 18.01 -9.88
CA GLU A 173 10.90 17.14 -9.76
C GLU A 173 10.07 17.17 -11.05
N LYS A 174 9.84 15.99 -11.62
CA LYS A 174 8.96 15.76 -12.79
C LYS A 174 9.21 16.74 -13.96
N PRO A 175 10.40 16.74 -14.56
CA PRO A 175 10.71 17.58 -15.70
C PRO A 175 9.86 17.20 -16.93
N SER A 176 9.82 18.08 -17.94
CA SER A 176 9.34 17.70 -19.26
C SER A 176 10.22 16.61 -19.87
N GLU A 177 9.72 15.87 -20.85
CA GLU A 177 10.48 14.78 -21.49
C GLU A 177 11.77 15.29 -22.13
N ASN A 178 11.72 16.43 -22.85
CA ASN A 178 12.91 17.07 -23.43
C ASN A 178 13.96 17.41 -22.33
N ARG A 179 13.48 17.99 -21.23
CA ARG A 179 14.37 18.30 -20.09
C ARG A 179 14.95 17.04 -19.45
N ALA A 180 14.18 15.95 -19.35
CA ALA A 180 14.68 14.68 -18.86
C ALA A 180 15.80 14.11 -19.74
N VAL A 181 15.72 14.23 -21.06
CA VAL A 181 16.81 13.84 -22.00
C VAL A 181 18.09 14.61 -21.69
N GLU A 182 17.99 15.95 -21.50
CA GLU A 182 19.14 16.78 -21.14
C GLU A 182 19.76 16.38 -19.80
N LEU A 183 18.92 16.08 -18.80
CA LEU A 183 19.37 15.67 -17.47
C LEU A 183 20.13 14.35 -17.51
N ILE A 184 19.69 13.38 -18.32
CA ILE A 184 20.40 12.11 -18.49
C ILE A 184 21.80 12.34 -19.08
N LYS A 185 21.95 13.24 -20.06
CA LYS A 185 23.26 13.60 -20.60
C LYS A 185 24.22 14.19 -19.56
N LYS A 186 23.67 14.78 -18.47
CA LYS A 186 24.43 15.28 -17.32
C LYS A 186 24.68 14.23 -16.24
N ASN A 187 24.54 12.93 -16.55
CA ASN A 187 24.68 11.81 -15.60
C ASN A 187 23.80 11.93 -14.35
N SER A 188 22.61 12.54 -14.48
CA SER A 188 21.65 12.60 -13.38
C SER A 188 21.14 11.21 -12.98
N MET A 189 20.65 11.11 -11.76
CA MET A 189 20.04 9.90 -11.21
C MET A 189 18.56 10.16 -10.94
N TRP A 190 17.72 9.14 -11.10
CA TRP A 190 16.35 9.20 -10.60
C TRP A 190 16.31 9.22 -9.08
N ASN A 191 15.53 10.12 -8.51
CA ASN A 191 15.24 10.10 -7.08
C ASN A 191 14.35 8.91 -6.74
N THR A 192 14.85 8.01 -5.89
CA THR A 192 14.07 6.86 -5.43
C THR A 192 13.06 7.21 -4.34
N GLY A 193 13.06 8.43 -3.81
CA GLY A 193 12.24 8.80 -2.66
C GLY A 193 12.70 8.16 -1.33
N ILE A 194 13.87 7.50 -1.32
CA ILE A 194 14.44 6.92 -0.10
C ILE A 194 15.39 7.94 0.51
N ILE A 195 15.17 8.26 1.78
CA ILE A 195 15.92 9.26 2.53
C ILE A 195 16.49 8.61 3.78
N VAL A 196 17.78 8.85 4.03
CA VAL A 196 18.47 8.42 5.25
C VAL A 196 19.01 9.66 5.96
N VAL A 197 18.62 9.84 7.21
CA VAL A 197 18.95 11.07 7.97
C VAL A 197 18.87 10.82 9.46
N LYS A 198 19.72 11.45 10.26
CA LYS A 198 19.59 11.48 11.72
C LYS A 198 18.36 12.28 12.11
N ASN A 199 17.56 11.81 13.06
CA ASN A 199 16.25 12.41 13.37
C ASN A 199 16.37 13.87 13.87
N GLU A 200 17.37 14.20 14.69
CA GLU A 200 17.62 15.59 15.10
C GLU A 200 17.89 16.51 13.90
N VAL A 201 18.65 16.02 12.89
CA VAL A 201 18.91 16.76 11.66
C VAL A 201 17.61 17.00 10.90
N LEU A 202 16.78 15.95 10.74
CA LEU A 202 15.47 16.07 10.08
C LEU A 202 14.57 17.10 10.80
N LYS A 203 14.51 17.06 12.15
CA LYS A 203 13.77 18.03 12.96
C LYS A 203 14.28 19.46 12.74
N SER A 204 15.60 19.65 12.72
CA SER A 204 16.22 20.97 12.50
C SER A 204 15.90 21.51 11.10
N LEU A 205 15.92 20.66 10.07
CA LEU A 205 15.58 21.04 8.70
C LEU A 205 14.10 21.45 8.58
N PHE A 206 13.19 20.70 9.22
CA PHE A 206 11.77 21.11 9.26
C PHE A 206 11.56 22.42 9.99
N LYS A 207 12.20 22.62 11.15
CA LYS A 207 12.13 23.89 11.90
C LYS A 207 12.65 25.06 11.07
N LYS A 208 13.72 24.86 10.29
CA LYS A 208 14.33 25.88 9.45
C LYS A 208 13.47 26.21 8.21
N PHE A 209 13.00 25.21 7.46
CA PHE A 209 12.39 25.42 6.16
C PHE A 209 10.86 25.35 6.14
N ASN A 210 10.23 24.73 7.15
CA ASN A 210 8.79 24.54 7.25
C ASN A 210 8.29 24.47 8.71
N LYS A 211 8.61 25.51 9.50
CA LYS A 211 8.29 25.60 10.94
C LYS A 211 6.80 25.35 11.24
N ASP A 212 5.90 25.92 10.45
CA ASP A 212 4.44 25.76 10.61
C ASP A 212 4.03 24.28 10.44
N LEU A 213 4.56 23.62 9.41
CA LEU A 213 4.33 22.18 9.19
C LEU A 213 4.82 21.36 10.38
N TYR A 214 6.02 21.65 10.89
CA TYR A 214 6.60 20.94 12.04
C TYR A 214 5.74 21.07 13.29
N ILE A 215 5.32 22.30 13.63
CA ILE A 215 4.48 22.57 14.80
C ILE A 215 3.13 21.86 14.70
N LYS A 216 2.43 22.00 13.56
CA LYS A 216 1.14 21.36 13.33
C LYS A 216 1.23 19.85 13.37
N SER A 217 2.26 19.27 12.74
CA SER A 217 2.49 17.82 12.75
C SER A 217 2.75 17.28 14.15
N THR A 218 3.56 18.00 14.96
CA THR A 218 3.80 17.65 16.36
C THR A 218 2.49 17.64 17.16
N TYR A 219 1.62 18.63 16.96
CA TYR A 219 0.33 18.69 17.65
C TYR A 219 -0.61 17.53 17.23
N VAL A 220 -0.64 17.18 15.94
CA VAL A 220 -1.39 16.02 15.42
C VAL A 220 -0.92 14.73 16.08
N CYS A 221 0.40 14.54 16.22
CA CYS A 221 0.97 13.34 16.85
C CYS A 221 0.65 13.27 18.36
N LYS A 222 0.76 14.38 19.08
CA LYS A 222 0.42 14.47 20.52
C LYS A 222 -1.04 14.11 20.79
N SER A 223 -1.95 14.43 19.86
CA SER A 223 -3.39 14.15 19.95
C SER A 223 -3.81 12.83 19.31
N ALA A 224 -2.86 11.96 18.97
CA ALA A 224 -3.17 10.68 18.37
C ALA A 224 -3.89 9.74 19.35
N LYS A 225 -4.93 9.07 18.89
CA LYS A 225 -5.64 8.04 19.65
C LYS A 225 -4.91 6.71 19.50
N ILE A 226 -4.64 6.03 20.60
CA ILE A 226 -4.04 4.69 20.58
C ILE A 226 -5.16 3.66 20.63
N GLU A 227 -5.26 2.83 19.61
CA GLU A 227 -6.18 1.69 19.53
C GLU A 227 -5.39 0.42 19.20
N LYS A 228 -5.18 -0.44 20.21
CA LYS A 228 -4.34 -1.65 20.11
C LYS A 228 -2.94 -1.28 19.60
N GLU A 229 -2.56 -1.83 18.43
CA GLU A 229 -1.28 -1.58 17.76
C GLU A 229 -1.23 -0.28 16.94
N PHE A 230 -2.34 0.45 16.85
CA PHE A 230 -2.46 1.64 16.00
C PHE A 230 -2.37 2.95 16.76
N HIS A 231 -1.60 3.89 16.21
CA HIS A 231 -1.64 5.30 16.56
C HIS A 231 -2.44 6.04 15.47
N ILE A 232 -3.70 6.36 15.76
CA ILE A 232 -4.62 7.00 14.79
C ILE A 232 -4.52 8.50 14.93
N LEU A 233 -4.03 9.17 13.89
CA LEU A 233 -3.87 10.62 13.87
C LEU A 233 -5.21 11.34 13.82
N ASN A 234 -5.33 12.43 14.57
CA ASN A 234 -6.58 13.19 14.66
C ASN A 234 -6.94 13.85 13.33
N LYS A 235 -8.16 13.61 12.83
CA LYS A 235 -8.63 14.10 11.52
C LYS A 235 -8.74 15.62 11.46
N SER A 236 -9.35 16.25 12.47
CA SER A 236 -9.57 17.71 12.49
C SER A 236 -8.26 18.49 12.54
N HIS A 237 -7.28 18.00 13.31
CA HIS A 237 -5.94 18.60 13.36
C HIS A 237 -5.17 18.36 12.05
N SER A 238 -5.29 17.18 11.44
CA SER A 238 -4.67 16.85 10.15
C SER A 238 -5.20 17.71 9.00
N GLN A 239 -6.44 18.21 9.08
CA GLN A 239 -6.99 19.13 8.07
C GLN A 239 -6.18 20.41 7.93
N LYS A 240 -5.63 20.92 9.05
CA LYS A 240 -4.85 22.17 9.11
C LYS A 240 -3.43 22.05 8.51
N ILE A 241 -2.99 20.83 8.19
CA ILE A 241 -1.67 20.59 7.60
C ILE A 241 -1.74 20.81 6.08
N LYS A 242 -0.78 21.58 5.54
CA LYS A 242 -0.61 21.78 4.10
C LYS A 242 -0.11 20.47 3.45
N LYS A 243 -0.70 20.14 2.29
CA LYS A 243 -0.25 19.02 1.48
C LYS A 243 1.02 19.40 0.71
N ILE A 244 2.15 18.75 1.03
CA ILE A 244 3.46 19.02 0.42
C ILE A 244 4.34 17.77 0.44
N SER A 245 5.17 17.55 -0.62
CA SER A 245 6.16 16.48 -0.63
C SER A 245 7.41 16.88 0.14
N ILE A 246 8.17 15.88 0.60
CA ILE A 246 9.47 16.08 1.27
C ILE A 246 10.49 16.71 0.32
N ASP A 247 10.35 16.44 -0.97
CA ASP A 247 11.21 16.99 -2.00
C ASP A 247 11.12 18.53 -2.00
N TYR A 248 9.93 19.09 -2.15
CA TYR A 248 9.71 20.53 -2.10
C TYR A 248 9.90 21.14 -0.69
N ALA A 249 9.58 20.36 0.35
CA ALA A 249 9.67 20.87 1.70
C ALA A 249 11.11 21.03 2.19
N ILE A 250 11.98 20.09 1.85
CA ILE A 250 13.34 19.96 2.39
C ILE A 250 14.40 19.75 1.32
N LEU A 251 14.25 18.74 0.40
CA LEU A 251 15.33 18.31 -0.47
C LEU A 251 15.78 19.41 -1.45
N GLU A 252 14.89 20.20 -2.00
CA GLU A 252 15.23 21.32 -2.87
C GLU A 252 15.96 22.46 -2.13
N LYS A 253 15.69 22.63 -0.83
CA LYS A 253 16.15 23.77 -0.03
C LYS A 253 17.40 23.49 0.80
N SER A 254 17.69 22.23 1.09
CA SER A 254 18.83 21.83 1.91
C SER A 254 20.14 21.96 1.15
N PHE A 255 21.21 22.44 1.82
CA PHE A 255 22.55 22.60 1.26
C PHE A 255 23.48 21.42 1.59
N THR A 256 23.22 20.67 2.67
CA THR A 256 24.06 19.54 3.13
C THR A 256 23.44 18.21 2.72
N LYS A 257 23.32 17.96 1.42
CA LYS A 257 22.65 16.76 0.88
C LYS A 257 23.58 15.95 -0.01
N LEU A 258 23.55 14.64 0.22
CA LEU A 258 24.36 13.67 -0.53
C LEU A 258 23.45 12.67 -1.24
N VAL A 259 23.93 12.11 -2.34
CA VAL A 259 23.29 10.98 -3.03
C VAL A 259 24.23 9.78 -3.05
N VAL A 260 23.69 8.62 -2.67
CA VAL A 260 24.37 7.32 -2.82
C VAL A 260 23.75 6.61 -4.02
N PRO A 261 24.57 6.26 -5.06
CA PRO A 261 24.06 5.57 -6.24
C PRO A 261 23.63 4.14 -5.92
N TYR A 262 22.46 3.74 -6.38
CA TYR A 262 22.04 2.35 -6.43
C TYR A 262 22.17 1.80 -7.85
N ASN A 263 23.07 0.85 -8.04
CA ASN A 263 23.39 0.26 -9.35
C ASN A 263 22.60 -1.02 -9.66
N GLY A 264 21.49 -1.27 -8.93
CA GLY A 264 20.54 -2.34 -9.22
C GLY A 264 19.35 -1.84 -10.02
N LYS A 265 18.47 -2.76 -10.40
CA LYS A 265 17.19 -2.42 -11.05
C LYS A 265 16.21 -1.93 -9.98
N TRP A 266 15.67 -0.74 -10.21
CA TRP A 266 14.69 -0.07 -9.38
C TRP A 266 13.53 0.42 -10.25
N SER A 267 12.32 0.39 -9.69
CA SER A 267 11.12 0.97 -10.32
C SER A 267 10.10 1.35 -9.24
N ASP A 268 9.41 2.46 -9.43
CA ASP A 268 8.26 2.85 -8.60
C ASP A 268 6.99 2.03 -8.91
N LEU A 269 7.01 1.23 -9.98
CA LEU A 269 5.85 0.47 -10.49
C LEU A 269 4.57 1.33 -10.57
N GLY A 270 4.72 2.58 -11.00
CA GLY A 270 3.63 3.55 -11.03
C GLY A 270 2.68 3.41 -12.21
N THR A 271 3.06 2.66 -13.24
CA THR A 271 2.30 2.50 -14.50
C THR A 271 2.45 1.09 -15.06
N TYR A 272 1.58 0.69 -15.97
CA TYR A 272 1.73 -0.58 -16.69
C TYR A 272 2.99 -0.65 -17.55
N ASP A 273 3.49 0.48 -18.04
CA ASP A 273 4.78 0.53 -18.72
C ASP A 273 5.91 0.17 -17.77
N SER A 274 5.95 0.73 -16.58
CA SER A 274 6.97 0.39 -15.56
C SER A 274 6.88 -1.07 -15.11
N LEU A 275 5.67 -1.63 -14.97
CA LEU A 275 5.46 -3.06 -14.71
C LEU A 275 5.99 -3.93 -15.86
N SER A 276 5.72 -3.55 -17.11
CA SER A 276 6.14 -4.32 -18.29
C SER A 276 7.66 -4.38 -18.47
N LYS A 277 8.40 -3.35 -17.95
CA LYS A 277 9.86 -3.34 -17.91
C LYS A 277 10.44 -4.32 -16.87
N VAL A 278 9.65 -4.70 -15.86
CA VAL A 278 10.02 -5.74 -14.90
C VAL A 278 9.69 -7.12 -15.46
N ARG A 279 8.44 -7.33 -15.87
CA ARG A 279 7.96 -8.57 -16.49
C ARG A 279 6.77 -8.28 -17.40
N LYS A 280 6.71 -8.88 -18.57
CA LYS A 280 5.68 -8.62 -19.58
C LYS A 280 4.37 -9.36 -19.35
N SER A 281 4.40 -10.52 -18.70
CA SER A 281 3.24 -11.39 -18.49
C SER A 281 3.19 -11.93 -17.06
N TYR A 282 2.01 -11.96 -16.47
CA TYR A 282 1.74 -12.43 -15.12
C TYR A 282 0.54 -13.36 -15.11
N GLY A 283 0.66 -14.49 -14.39
CA GLY A 283 -0.42 -15.45 -14.21
C GLY A 283 -0.63 -16.40 -15.37
N ASN A 284 -1.85 -16.91 -15.49
CA ASN A 284 -2.22 -17.93 -16.47
C ASN A 284 -2.51 -17.28 -17.84
N VAL A 285 -1.46 -17.04 -18.62
CA VAL A 285 -1.53 -16.33 -19.91
C VAL A 285 -0.88 -17.15 -21.01
N LEU A 286 -1.58 -17.34 -22.13
CA LEU A 286 -1.07 -17.88 -23.39
C LEU A 286 -1.07 -16.77 -24.44
N SER A 287 0.08 -16.50 -25.03
CA SER A 287 0.22 -15.54 -26.14
C SER A 287 0.57 -16.25 -27.43
N PHE A 288 -0.20 -16.00 -28.49
CA PHE A 288 0.04 -16.55 -29.83
C PHE A 288 0.07 -15.41 -30.84
N ASN A 289 1.07 -15.35 -31.69
CA ASN A 289 1.27 -14.32 -32.72
C ASN A 289 1.10 -12.87 -32.18
N SER A 290 1.56 -12.60 -30.96
CA SER A 290 1.31 -11.34 -30.24
C SER A 290 2.60 -10.75 -29.71
N LYS A 291 2.83 -9.43 -29.92
CA LYS A 291 4.07 -8.74 -29.56
C LYS A 291 3.84 -7.54 -28.68
N ASN A 292 4.83 -7.26 -27.81
CA ASN A 292 4.93 -6.05 -26.99
C ASN A 292 3.72 -5.76 -26.08
N ASN A 293 2.95 -6.78 -25.69
CA ASN A 293 1.83 -6.64 -24.77
C ASN A 293 2.32 -6.64 -23.30
N PHE A 294 1.54 -6.03 -22.41
CA PHE A 294 1.51 -6.34 -21.00
C PHE A 294 0.26 -7.14 -20.71
N THR A 295 0.40 -8.33 -20.11
CA THR A 295 -0.71 -9.23 -19.83
C THR A 295 -0.70 -9.63 -18.35
N TYR A 296 -1.87 -9.65 -17.75
CA TYR A 296 -2.07 -10.08 -16.37
C TYR A 296 -3.38 -10.87 -16.26
N SER A 297 -3.34 -12.03 -15.64
CA SER A 297 -4.53 -12.78 -15.29
C SER A 297 -4.41 -13.41 -13.91
N ASP A 298 -5.41 -13.23 -13.05
CA ASP A 298 -5.40 -13.81 -11.71
C ASP A 298 -5.39 -15.33 -11.73
N LYS A 299 -6.48 -15.94 -12.22
CA LYS A 299 -6.67 -17.41 -12.22
C LYS A 299 -7.19 -17.94 -13.55
N LYS A 300 -8.02 -17.17 -14.25
CA LYS A 300 -8.60 -17.58 -15.53
C LYS A 300 -7.51 -17.65 -16.59
N LEU A 301 -7.59 -18.62 -17.49
CA LEU A 301 -6.75 -18.64 -18.68
C LEU A 301 -7.09 -17.41 -19.54
N LEU A 302 -6.07 -16.60 -19.83
CA LEU A 302 -6.14 -15.49 -20.77
C LEU A 302 -5.36 -15.86 -22.02
N VAL A 303 -6.06 -16.04 -23.12
CA VAL A 303 -5.44 -16.26 -24.44
C VAL A 303 -5.42 -14.95 -25.20
N VAL A 304 -4.23 -14.55 -25.66
CA VAL A 304 -4.02 -13.35 -26.47
C VAL A 304 -3.46 -13.78 -27.82
N SER A 305 -4.24 -13.61 -28.88
CA SER A 305 -3.89 -14.04 -30.24
C SER A 305 -3.97 -12.88 -31.22
N ASP A 306 -2.90 -12.67 -31.98
CA ASP A 306 -2.78 -11.64 -33.03
C ASP A 306 -3.06 -10.20 -32.54
N VAL A 307 -2.60 -9.87 -31.33
CA VAL A 307 -2.79 -8.57 -30.66
C VAL A 307 -1.44 -7.99 -30.27
N ASN A 308 -1.19 -6.71 -30.58
CA ASN A 308 0.08 -6.05 -30.33
C ASN A 308 -0.10 -4.74 -29.55
N ASP A 309 0.93 -4.33 -28.79
CA ASP A 309 1.04 -3.04 -28.10
C ASP A 309 -0.13 -2.73 -27.14
N GLN A 310 -0.69 -3.76 -26.50
CA GLN A 310 -1.80 -3.64 -25.57
C GLN A 310 -1.37 -3.87 -24.11
N VAL A 311 -2.17 -3.30 -23.21
CA VAL A 311 -2.27 -3.68 -21.81
C VAL A 311 -3.57 -4.42 -21.64
N ILE A 312 -3.50 -5.71 -21.29
CA ILE A 312 -4.65 -6.60 -21.08
C ILE A 312 -4.56 -7.13 -19.65
N VAL A 313 -5.52 -6.77 -18.82
CA VAL A 313 -5.56 -7.15 -17.41
C VAL A 313 -6.90 -7.78 -17.09
N ASN A 314 -6.87 -9.02 -16.68
CA ASN A 314 -8.02 -9.78 -16.24
C ASN A 314 -7.90 -10.07 -14.74
N THR A 315 -8.75 -9.45 -13.94
CA THR A 315 -8.92 -9.72 -12.51
C THR A 315 -10.24 -10.45 -12.28
N LYS A 316 -10.52 -10.86 -11.06
CA LYS A 316 -11.74 -11.62 -10.74
C LYS A 316 -13.03 -10.89 -11.13
N ASN A 317 -13.06 -9.56 -10.98
CA ASN A 317 -14.28 -8.73 -11.14
C ASN A 317 -14.15 -7.59 -12.15
N ALA A 318 -13.03 -7.48 -12.87
CA ALA A 318 -12.87 -6.44 -13.89
C ALA A 318 -11.84 -6.84 -14.95
N ILE A 319 -12.07 -6.40 -16.18
CA ILE A 319 -11.14 -6.56 -17.30
C ILE A 319 -10.79 -5.16 -17.84
N LEU A 320 -9.51 -4.94 -18.09
CA LEU A 320 -8.99 -3.74 -18.78
C LEU A 320 -8.33 -4.16 -20.08
N VAL A 321 -8.71 -3.51 -21.16
CA VAL A 321 -8.00 -3.54 -22.44
C VAL A 321 -7.71 -2.09 -22.86
N THR A 322 -6.44 -1.76 -23.07
CA THR A 322 -6.05 -0.42 -23.50
C THR A 322 -4.74 -0.47 -24.30
N LYS A 323 -4.51 0.47 -25.20
CA LYS A 323 -3.21 0.63 -25.85
C LYS A 323 -2.13 0.95 -24.83
N LYS A 324 -0.95 0.36 -24.95
CA LYS A 324 0.15 0.56 -24.02
C LYS A 324 0.51 2.04 -23.85
N LYS A 325 0.56 2.79 -24.95
CA LYS A 325 0.79 4.24 -24.97
C LYS A 325 -0.28 5.06 -24.25
N SER A 326 -1.50 4.53 -24.11
CA SER A 326 -2.65 5.23 -23.51
C SER A 326 -2.87 4.91 -22.04
N SER A 327 -1.99 4.13 -21.41
CA SER A 327 -2.13 3.76 -19.98
C SER A 327 -2.11 4.95 -19.02
N HIS A 328 -1.60 6.12 -19.45
CA HIS A 328 -1.67 7.36 -18.67
C HIS A 328 -3.10 7.88 -18.46
N LEU A 329 -4.04 7.54 -19.35
CA LEU A 329 -5.45 7.93 -19.27
C LEU A 329 -6.23 7.19 -18.15
N LEU A 330 -5.63 6.17 -17.52
CA LEU A 330 -6.31 5.41 -16.45
C LEU A 330 -6.74 6.25 -15.25
N ARG A 331 -6.10 7.40 -15.01
CA ARG A 331 -6.59 8.36 -14.01
C ARG A 331 -7.98 8.90 -14.33
N ASP A 332 -8.25 9.18 -15.58
CA ASP A 332 -9.53 9.74 -16.03
C ASP A 332 -10.58 8.64 -16.11
N VAL A 333 -10.20 7.43 -16.55
CA VAL A 333 -11.05 6.23 -16.44
C VAL A 333 -11.48 6.01 -14.99
N MET A 334 -10.56 6.11 -14.02
CA MET A 334 -10.89 5.97 -12.60
C MET A 334 -11.85 7.04 -12.10
N LYS A 335 -11.68 8.31 -12.52
CA LYS A 335 -12.63 9.38 -12.19
C LYS A 335 -14.03 9.07 -12.72
N LEU A 336 -14.12 8.54 -13.94
CA LEU A 336 -15.38 8.15 -14.57
C LEU A 336 -16.05 6.99 -13.83
N LEU A 337 -15.31 5.93 -13.49
CA LEU A 337 -15.82 4.79 -12.73
C LEU A 337 -16.36 5.24 -11.36
N ILE A 338 -15.63 6.10 -10.66
CA ILE A 338 -16.06 6.68 -9.37
C ILE A 338 -17.32 7.52 -9.54
N LYS A 339 -17.40 8.38 -10.57
CA LYS A 339 -18.58 9.21 -10.86
C LYS A 339 -19.81 8.35 -11.16
N LYS A 340 -19.63 7.25 -11.87
CA LYS A 340 -20.69 6.28 -12.19
C LYS A 340 -20.95 5.27 -11.06
N LYS A 341 -20.26 5.37 -9.92
CA LYS A 341 -20.42 4.52 -8.73
C LYS A 341 -20.18 3.02 -8.95
N TYR A 342 -19.29 2.66 -9.92
CA TYR A 342 -18.87 1.26 -10.09
C TYR A 342 -18.12 0.77 -8.85
N VAL A 343 -18.56 -0.34 -8.27
CA VAL A 343 -17.94 -0.97 -7.07
C VAL A 343 -16.48 -1.37 -7.37
N GLU A 344 -16.20 -1.79 -8.58
CA GLU A 344 -14.87 -2.18 -9.08
C GLU A 344 -13.84 -1.04 -9.06
N ALA A 345 -14.27 0.20 -8.93
CA ALA A 345 -13.37 1.33 -8.69
C ALA A 345 -12.79 1.35 -7.28
N TYR A 346 -13.53 0.79 -6.31
CA TYR A 346 -13.22 0.88 -4.89
C TYR A 346 -12.66 -0.42 -4.33
N GLU A 347 -13.26 -1.55 -4.67
CA GLU A 347 -13.01 -2.84 -4.03
C GLU A 347 -12.70 -3.93 -5.05
N ASP A 348 -11.82 -4.84 -4.66
CA ASP A 348 -11.66 -6.13 -5.33
C ASP A 348 -12.78 -7.08 -4.88
N SER A 349 -12.92 -8.23 -5.54
CA SER A 349 -13.83 -9.29 -5.11
C SER A 349 -13.49 -9.80 -3.69
N VAL A 350 -12.22 -9.75 -3.29
CA VAL A 350 -11.74 -10.15 -1.96
C VAL A 350 -11.48 -8.92 -1.11
N VAL A 351 -12.17 -8.84 0.03
CA VAL A 351 -12.10 -7.70 0.94
C VAL A 351 -11.63 -8.15 2.32
N SER A 352 -10.51 -7.60 2.78
CA SER A 352 -9.97 -7.89 4.11
C SER A 352 -10.72 -7.14 5.21
N ARG A 353 -10.94 -7.84 6.33
CA ARG A 353 -11.59 -7.34 7.53
C ARG A 353 -10.76 -7.73 8.77
N PRO A 354 -10.96 -7.09 9.93
CA PRO A 354 -10.23 -7.43 11.15
C PRO A 354 -10.39 -8.89 11.60
N TRP A 355 -11.55 -9.47 11.32
CA TRP A 355 -11.91 -10.84 11.64
C TRP A 355 -11.47 -11.87 10.59
N GLY A 356 -10.95 -11.43 9.45
CA GLY A 356 -10.55 -12.29 8.34
C GLY A 356 -10.76 -11.63 6.98
N LEU A 357 -11.53 -12.27 6.12
CA LEU A 357 -11.87 -11.71 4.81
C LEU A 357 -13.23 -12.26 4.32
N PHE A 358 -13.82 -11.55 3.37
CA PHE A 358 -14.87 -12.11 2.54
C PHE A 358 -14.53 -11.97 1.06
N GLU A 359 -15.05 -12.87 0.25
CA GLU A 359 -14.96 -12.86 -1.21
C GLU A 359 -16.38 -12.82 -1.79
N ASN A 360 -16.68 -11.78 -2.57
CA ASN A 360 -17.89 -11.74 -3.36
C ASN A 360 -17.75 -12.70 -4.54
N ILE A 361 -18.50 -13.81 -4.53
CA ILE A 361 -18.47 -14.84 -5.57
C ILE A 361 -19.41 -14.45 -6.71
N LYS A 362 -20.65 -14.04 -6.37
CA LYS A 362 -21.66 -13.66 -7.34
C LYS A 362 -22.60 -12.60 -6.76
N TYR A 363 -23.04 -11.69 -7.62
CA TYR A 363 -24.06 -10.70 -7.33
C TYR A 363 -25.03 -10.62 -8.50
N GLU A 364 -26.32 -10.86 -8.23
CA GLU A 364 -27.41 -10.72 -9.20
C GLU A 364 -28.61 -10.06 -8.54
N LYS A 365 -29.59 -9.66 -9.36
CA LYS A 365 -30.83 -9.11 -8.83
C LYS A 365 -31.52 -10.11 -7.90
N GLY A 366 -31.68 -9.71 -6.64
CA GLY A 366 -32.36 -10.52 -5.63
C GLY A 366 -31.44 -11.43 -4.81
N TYR A 367 -30.21 -11.69 -5.20
CA TYR A 367 -29.28 -12.46 -4.35
C TYR A 367 -27.81 -12.09 -4.52
N LYS A 368 -27.03 -12.36 -3.46
CA LYS A 368 -25.57 -12.22 -3.42
C LYS A 368 -24.96 -13.40 -2.70
N VAL A 369 -23.89 -13.94 -3.24
CA VAL A 369 -23.12 -15.06 -2.64
C VAL A 369 -21.76 -14.58 -2.21
N LYS A 370 -21.40 -14.82 -0.96
CA LYS A 370 -20.11 -14.52 -0.37
C LYS A 370 -19.46 -15.77 0.21
N LYS A 371 -18.16 -15.86 0.11
CA LYS A 371 -17.33 -16.77 0.90
C LYS A 371 -16.72 -15.96 2.05
N LEU A 372 -16.94 -16.39 3.27
CA LEU A 372 -16.34 -15.80 4.47
C LEU A 372 -15.23 -16.70 4.99
N LEU A 373 -14.12 -16.10 5.38
CA LEU A 373 -13.05 -16.75 6.13
C LEU A 373 -12.88 -16.00 7.45
N VAL A 374 -13.19 -16.67 8.56
CA VAL A 374 -13.05 -16.11 9.91
C VAL A 374 -11.82 -16.73 10.57
N LEU A 375 -10.88 -15.88 10.97
CA LEU A 375 -9.62 -16.30 11.59
C LEU A 375 -9.85 -16.91 13.00
N PRO A 376 -8.92 -17.74 13.51
CA PRO A 376 -8.97 -18.29 14.88
C PRO A 376 -9.14 -17.19 15.93
N GLY A 377 -10.10 -17.38 16.86
CA GLY A 377 -10.40 -16.43 17.93
C GLY A 377 -11.10 -15.14 17.51
N GLU A 378 -11.50 -15.01 16.23
CA GLU A 378 -12.12 -13.81 15.71
C GLU A 378 -13.63 -14.00 15.49
N LYS A 379 -14.37 -12.89 15.43
CA LYS A 379 -15.82 -12.88 15.28
C LYS A 379 -16.30 -11.69 14.45
N ILE A 380 -17.35 -11.84 13.68
CA ILE A 380 -18.03 -10.71 13.04
C ILE A 380 -18.79 -9.87 14.09
N SER A 381 -19.25 -8.67 13.72
CA SER A 381 -20.11 -7.86 14.59
C SER A 381 -21.41 -8.60 14.97
N LEU A 382 -21.96 -8.31 16.14
CA LEU A 382 -23.35 -8.64 16.44
C LEU A 382 -24.20 -7.64 15.65
N GLN A 383 -25.02 -8.14 14.73
CA GLN A 383 -25.68 -7.30 13.73
C GLN A 383 -27.06 -7.81 13.33
N LYS A 384 -27.84 -6.96 12.66
CA LYS A 384 -29.07 -7.33 11.96
C LYS A 384 -29.19 -6.63 10.62
N HIS A 385 -30.04 -7.15 9.74
CA HIS A 385 -30.37 -6.58 8.44
C HIS A 385 -31.89 -6.41 8.32
N LEU A 386 -32.34 -5.27 7.82
CA LEU A 386 -33.77 -5.00 7.67
C LEU A 386 -34.31 -5.34 6.28
N LYS A 387 -33.44 -5.43 5.27
CA LYS A 387 -33.84 -5.55 3.86
C LYS A 387 -33.47 -6.89 3.22
N ARG A 388 -32.63 -7.71 3.90
CA ARG A 388 -32.17 -9.00 3.40
C ARG A 388 -32.28 -10.11 4.44
N SER A 389 -32.35 -11.35 3.98
CA SER A 389 -32.13 -12.57 4.75
C SER A 389 -30.82 -13.21 4.36
N GLU A 390 -30.27 -14.07 5.22
CA GLU A 390 -29.01 -14.76 4.95
C GLU A 390 -29.13 -16.25 5.21
N HIS A 391 -28.49 -17.08 4.37
CA HIS A 391 -28.35 -18.50 4.62
C HIS A 391 -26.84 -18.82 4.69
N TRP A 392 -26.40 -19.43 5.77
CA TRP A 392 -25.01 -19.76 6.02
C TRP A 392 -24.79 -21.26 5.96
N VAL A 393 -23.78 -21.68 5.20
CA VAL A 393 -23.33 -23.09 5.11
C VAL A 393 -21.88 -23.16 5.52
N VAL A 394 -21.57 -23.92 6.56
CA VAL A 394 -20.19 -24.12 6.99
C VAL A 394 -19.49 -25.09 6.07
N ILE A 395 -18.35 -24.69 5.48
CA ILE A 395 -17.55 -25.51 4.58
C ILE A 395 -16.41 -26.19 5.33
N THR A 396 -15.70 -25.46 6.19
CA THR A 396 -14.64 -26.03 7.03
C THR A 396 -14.58 -25.35 8.39
N GLY A 397 -14.21 -26.09 9.41
CA GLY A 397 -14.12 -25.59 10.79
C GLY A 397 -15.41 -25.78 11.57
N ILE A 398 -15.53 -25.05 12.67
CA ILE A 398 -16.73 -25.06 13.54
C ILE A 398 -17.11 -23.61 13.82
N ALA A 399 -18.29 -23.23 13.41
CA ALA A 399 -18.86 -21.91 13.69
C ALA A 399 -19.65 -21.93 14.99
N THR A 400 -19.43 -20.94 15.84
CA THR A 400 -20.35 -20.64 16.94
C THR A 400 -21.28 -19.55 16.46
N ILE A 401 -22.58 -19.85 16.36
CA ILE A 401 -23.60 -18.96 15.83
C ILE A 401 -24.41 -18.39 16.97
N THR A 402 -24.58 -17.05 16.98
CA THR A 402 -25.62 -16.37 17.76
C THR A 402 -26.76 -16.05 16.80
N LYS A 403 -27.97 -16.45 17.12
CA LYS A 403 -29.19 -16.22 16.35
C LYS A 403 -30.33 -15.86 17.29
N GLY A 404 -30.74 -14.59 17.30
CA GLY A 404 -31.67 -14.06 18.31
C GLY A 404 -31.12 -14.27 19.72
N LYS A 405 -31.81 -14.99 20.57
CA LYS A 405 -31.39 -15.36 21.94
C LYS A 405 -30.62 -16.68 22.00
N ASN A 406 -30.59 -17.44 20.90
CA ASN A 406 -29.99 -18.77 20.87
C ASN A 406 -28.50 -18.69 20.48
N LYS A 407 -27.68 -19.56 21.10
CA LYS A 407 -26.30 -19.77 20.76
C LYS A 407 -26.03 -21.26 20.57
N PHE A 408 -25.51 -21.64 19.39
CA PHE A 408 -25.24 -23.03 19.01
C PHE A 408 -24.01 -23.15 18.12
N LYS A 409 -23.57 -24.38 17.88
CA LYS A 409 -22.43 -24.66 16.99
C LYS A 409 -22.92 -25.29 15.69
N LEU A 410 -22.25 -24.93 14.58
CA LEU A 410 -22.38 -25.59 13.29
C LEU A 410 -21.02 -26.15 12.87
N LYS A 411 -21.00 -27.41 12.46
CA LYS A 411 -19.86 -28.12 11.87
C LYS A 411 -19.89 -28.01 10.36
N ALA A 412 -18.84 -28.52 9.69
CA ALA A 412 -18.82 -28.63 8.24
C ALA A 412 -20.07 -29.39 7.72
N ASN A 413 -20.64 -28.89 6.59
CA ASN A 413 -21.87 -29.34 5.95
C ASN A 413 -23.18 -29.01 6.70
N GLU A 414 -23.10 -28.35 7.85
CA GLU A 414 -24.28 -27.84 8.54
C GLU A 414 -24.59 -26.39 8.13
N SER A 415 -25.87 -25.99 8.21
CA SER A 415 -26.35 -24.69 7.76
C SER A 415 -27.37 -24.07 8.70
N THR A 416 -27.59 -22.76 8.57
CA THR A 416 -28.65 -22.05 9.27
C THR A 416 -29.19 -20.90 8.43
N PHE A 417 -30.48 -20.60 8.59
CA PHE A 417 -31.17 -19.47 7.97
C PHE A 417 -31.33 -18.33 8.96
N ILE A 418 -31.00 -17.10 8.57
CA ILE A 418 -31.18 -15.86 9.33
C ILE A 418 -32.25 -15.02 8.65
N LYS A 419 -33.32 -14.75 9.37
CA LYS A 419 -34.45 -13.94 8.88
C LYS A 419 -34.10 -12.45 8.85
N LYS A 420 -34.79 -11.67 8.03
CA LYS A 420 -34.76 -10.20 8.11
C LYS A 420 -35.07 -9.75 9.54
N GLY A 421 -34.27 -8.77 10.03
CA GLY A 421 -34.42 -8.22 11.38
C GLY A 421 -33.85 -9.08 12.50
N GLU A 422 -33.45 -10.32 12.25
CA GLU A 422 -32.93 -11.22 13.29
C GLU A 422 -31.48 -10.83 13.67
N ILE A 423 -31.22 -10.69 14.95
CA ILE A 423 -29.87 -10.38 15.48
C ILE A 423 -28.99 -11.63 15.38
N HIS A 424 -27.82 -11.50 14.81
CA HIS A 424 -26.96 -12.64 14.54
C HIS A 424 -25.46 -12.30 14.57
N ARG A 425 -24.66 -13.34 14.77
CA ARG A 425 -23.18 -13.27 14.78
C ARG A 425 -22.57 -14.62 14.44
N ILE A 426 -21.42 -14.60 13.78
CA ILE A 426 -20.52 -15.74 13.60
C ILE A 426 -19.29 -15.53 14.44
N GLU A 427 -18.88 -16.55 15.23
CA GLU A 427 -17.64 -16.57 15.99
C GLU A 427 -16.83 -17.83 15.64
N ASN A 428 -15.54 -17.68 15.47
CA ASN A 428 -14.59 -18.79 15.37
C ASN A 428 -13.82 -18.96 16.68
N ASN A 429 -14.32 -19.77 17.57
CA ASN A 429 -13.71 -20.05 18.87
C ASN A 429 -12.68 -21.21 18.83
N THR A 430 -12.20 -21.56 17.63
CA THR A 430 -11.24 -22.65 17.41
C THR A 430 -9.85 -22.13 17.05
N LYS A 431 -8.87 -23.06 16.97
CA LYS A 431 -7.49 -22.76 16.53
C LYS A 431 -7.30 -22.87 15.00
N LYS A 432 -8.35 -23.26 14.24
CA LYS A 432 -8.32 -23.45 12.78
C LYS A 432 -9.17 -22.37 12.10
N ASN A 433 -8.88 -22.09 10.84
CA ASN A 433 -9.71 -21.19 10.05
C ASN A 433 -11.13 -21.76 9.90
N LEU A 434 -12.12 -20.86 9.97
CA LEU A 434 -13.52 -21.16 9.67
C LEU A 434 -13.83 -20.60 8.28
N VAL A 435 -14.36 -21.45 7.41
CA VAL A 435 -14.82 -21.04 6.08
C VAL A 435 -16.30 -21.36 5.94
N LEU A 436 -17.07 -20.39 5.49
CA LEU A 436 -18.50 -20.57 5.21
C LEU A 436 -18.92 -19.85 3.92
N ILE A 437 -19.99 -20.33 3.32
CA ILE A 437 -20.68 -19.65 2.23
C ILE A 437 -21.92 -18.98 2.83
N GLU A 438 -22.08 -17.71 2.46
CA GLU A 438 -23.23 -16.87 2.81
C GLU A 438 -24.02 -16.57 1.54
N VAL A 439 -25.28 -16.94 1.51
CA VAL A 439 -26.22 -16.55 0.47
C VAL A 439 -27.16 -15.50 1.05
N GLN A 440 -27.05 -14.28 0.56
CA GLN A 440 -27.93 -13.16 0.90
C GLN A 440 -29.07 -13.09 -0.12
N THR A 441 -30.32 -12.93 0.34
CA THR A 441 -31.51 -12.79 -0.51
C THR A 441 -32.32 -11.57 -0.10
N GLY A 442 -32.78 -10.80 -1.08
CA GLY A 442 -33.60 -9.59 -0.83
C GLY A 442 -33.51 -8.58 -1.97
N ASN A 443 -34.28 -7.54 -1.87
CA ASN A 443 -34.32 -6.47 -2.89
C ASN A 443 -33.24 -5.42 -2.70
N TYR A 444 -32.49 -5.46 -1.57
CA TYR A 444 -31.40 -4.56 -1.26
C TYR A 444 -30.32 -5.31 -0.49
N LEU A 445 -29.11 -5.39 -1.07
CA LEU A 445 -28.02 -6.24 -0.61
C LEU A 445 -26.73 -5.46 -0.31
N GLU A 446 -26.84 -4.15 -0.10
CA GLU A 446 -25.69 -3.28 0.15
C GLU A 446 -25.25 -3.31 1.62
N GLU A 447 -24.00 -2.95 1.87
CA GLU A 447 -23.36 -3.04 3.20
C GLU A 447 -23.86 -1.98 4.20
N ASP A 448 -24.62 -0.97 3.76
CA ASP A 448 -25.26 0.04 4.61
C ASP A 448 -26.52 -0.48 5.33
N ASP A 449 -27.06 -1.66 4.91
CA ASP A 449 -28.11 -2.38 5.64
C ASP A 449 -27.57 -3.18 6.85
N ILE A 450 -26.36 -2.87 7.35
CA ILE A 450 -25.78 -3.54 8.52
C ILE A 450 -25.96 -2.67 9.78
N TYR A 451 -26.87 -3.05 10.65
CA TYR A 451 -27.06 -2.45 11.97
C TYR A 451 -26.23 -3.21 13.00
N ARG A 452 -25.15 -2.60 13.51
CA ARG A 452 -24.22 -3.22 14.46
C ARG A 452 -24.57 -2.86 15.89
N PHE A 453 -24.66 -3.87 16.77
CA PHE A 453 -24.90 -3.71 18.21
C PHE A 453 -23.58 -3.79 18.99
N GLU A 454 -22.73 -4.75 18.63
CA GLU A 454 -21.40 -4.92 19.18
C GLU A 454 -20.39 -5.15 18.07
N ASP A 455 -19.36 -4.35 18.04
CA ASP A 455 -18.24 -4.51 17.10
C ASP A 455 -16.90 -4.41 17.86
N LYS A 456 -16.24 -5.57 18.03
CA LYS A 456 -14.91 -5.68 18.65
C LYS A 456 -13.87 -4.74 18.01
N TYR A 457 -14.14 -4.22 16.82
CA TYR A 457 -13.17 -3.53 15.97
C TYR A 457 -13.49 -2.06 15.70
N ASN A 458 -14.55 -1.53 16.32
CA ASN A 458 -14.97 -0.11 16.20
C ASN A 458 -15.11 0.36 14.74
N ARG A 459 -15.89 -0.35 13.92
CA ARG A 459 -16.14 -0.01 12.50
C ARG A 459 -17.36 0.88 12.32
#